data_f4935381d05b1725d6174e119428e4b5
#
_entry.id   f4935381d05b1725d6174e119428e4b5
#
_cell.length_a   1.000
_cell.length_b   1.000
_cell.length_c   1.000
_cell.angle_alpha   90.00
_cell.angle_beta   90.00
_cell.angle_gamma   90.00
#
_symmetry.space_group_name_H-M   'P 1'
#
loop_
_entity.id
_entity.type
_entity.pdbx_description
1 polymer ?
#
loop_
_entity_poly.entity_id
_entity_poly.type
_entity_poly.pdbx_seq_one_letter_code
_entity_poly.pdbx_strand_id
1 'polypeptide(L)'
;NLYMSHLILVRHGQSEWNLENRFTGWVDQLADLAPKGKLEACKAGELIKDQNIKIDYFFTSYQRRASNTLKLILGTLRIKDIQTIKAWQLNERHYGALTGLNKDEMKKKLGEKKVHEFRRSWDVRPEPLNKNSPYHPINIETYRDVPREHIPDTESLKDCYERVFPYFKKKILTKLMDKKNILISAHGNSLRAICKY
;
A
#
# COMPACT_ATOMS: atom_id res chain seq x y z
N ASN A 1 17.70 10.66 24.75
CA ASN A 1 17.65 10.71 23.28
C ASN A 1 16.57 11.65 22.78
N LEU A 2 16.78 12.94 23.01
CA LEU A 2 15.86 14.01 22.64
C LEU A 2 15.82 14.32 21.12
N TYR A 3 16.50 13.52 20.30
CA TYR A 3 16.76 13.90 18.90
C TYR A 3 16.42 12.84 17.85
N MET A 4 15.74 11.76 18.22
CA MET A 4 15.35 10.73 17.25
C MET A 4 13.95 10.98 16.74
N SER A 5 13.78 10.99 15.42
CA SER A 5 12.48 10.98 14.79
C SER A 5 11.91 9.56 14.78
N HIS A 6 10.59 9.45 14.73
CA HIS A 6 9.88 8.19 14.64
C HIS A 6 9.26 8.03 13.26
N LEU A 7 9.41 6.85 12.69
CA LEU A 7 8.71 6.42 11.49
C LEU A 7 7.78 5.28 11.89
N ILE A 8 6.48 5.54 11.80
CA ILE A 8 5.44 4.56 12.12
C ILE A 8 4.88 4.03 10.82
N LEU A 9 5.04 2.72 10.58
CA LEU A 9 4.56 2.04 9.39
C LEU A 9 3.32 1.23 9.75
N VAL A 10 2.22 1.47 9.03
CA VAL A 10 0.95 0.79 9.24
C VAL A 10 0.52 0.13 7.95
N ARG A 11 0.37 -1.19 7.97
CA ARG A 11 -0.30 -1.90 6.90
C ARG A 11 -1.81 -1.71 7.04
N HIS A 12 -2.50 -1.46 5.93
CA HIS A 12 -3.96 -1.35 5.95
C HIS A 12 -4.62 -2.58 6.56
N GLY A 13 -5.82 -2.41 7.11
CA GLY A 13 -6.65 -3.49 7.61
C GLY A 13 -7.11 -4.43 6.49
N GLN A 14 -7.69 -5.56 6.87
CA GLN A 14 -8.22 -6.54 5.92
C GLN A 14 -9.18 -5.87 4.93
N SER A 15 -8.94 -6.09 3.63
CA SER A 15 -9.82 -5.63 2.56
C SER A 15 -10.80 -6.71 2.15
N GLU A 16 -11.85 -6.33 1.40
CA GLU A 16 -12.82 -7.28 0.85
C GLU A 16 -12.12 -8.34 -0.02
N TRP A 17 -11.14 -7.94 -0.83
CA TRP A 17 -10.41 -8.89 -1.67
C TRP A 17 -9.38 -9.73 -0.89
N ASN A 18 -8.86 -9.25 0.24
CA ASN A 18 -8.11 -10.11 1.16
C ASN A 18 -9.02 -11.22 1.69
N LEU A 19 -10.24 -10.86 2.08
CA LEU A 19 -11.22 -11.81 2.59
C LEU A 19 -11.58 -12.88 1.54
N GLU A 20 -11.68 -12.49 0.27
CA GLU A 20 -11.93 -13.38 -0.86
C GLU A 20 -10.68 -14.12 -1.34
N ASN A 21 -9.51 -13.88 -0.74
CA ASN A 21 -8.24 -14.49 -1.12
C ASN A 21 -7.85 -14.22 -2.58
N ARG A 22 -8.03 -12.99 -3.04
CA ARG A 22 -7.75 -12.58 -4.41
C ARG A 22 -6.48 -11.73 -4.49
N PHE A 23 -5.76 -11.84 -5.61
CA PHE A 23 -4.69 -10.92 -5.95
C PHE A 23 -5.28 -9.53 -6.19
N THR A 24 -4.87 -8.53 -5.41
CA THR A 24 -5.50 -7.21 -5.42
C THR A 24 -4.74 -6.18 -6.27
N GLY A 25 -3.47 -6.01 -6.01
CA GLY A 25 -2.64 -5.05 -6.74
C GLY A 25 -3.21 -3.63 -6.70
N TRP A 26 -3.49 -3.06 -7.87
CA TRP A 26 -3.98 -1.69 -8.00
C TRP A 26 -5.51 -1.58 -8.10
N VAL A 27 -6.25 -2.65 -7.97
CA VAL A 27 -7.72 -2.57 -7.85
C VAL A 27 -8.05 -1.77 -6.59
N ASP A 28 -9.00 -0.86 -6.67
CA ASP A 28 -9.28 0.08 -5.59
C ASP A 28 -10.68 -0.06 -5.02
N GLN A 29 -11.70 0.41 -5.72
CA GLN A 29 -13.05 0.52 -5.17
C GLN A 29 -13.61 -0.82 -4.65
N LEU A 30 -13.38 -1.91 -5.37
CA LEU A 30 -13.86 -3.25 -5.00
C LEU A 30 -13.06 -3.89 -3.86
N ALA A 31 -11.91 -3.33 -3.53
CA ALA A 31 -10.98 -3.86 -2.55
C ALA A 31 -10.78 -2.90 -1.36
N ASP A 32 -11.82 -2.19 -0.97
CA ASP A 32 -11.83 -1.36 0.22
C ASP A 32 -11.88 -2.22 1.49
N LEU A 33 -11.80 -1.61 2.65
CA LEU A 33 -11.76 -2.31 3.93
C LEU A 33 -13.02 -3.14 4.19
N ALA A 34 -12.82 -4.40 4.58
CA ALA A 34 -13.85 -5.24 5.16
C ALA A 34 -14.14 -4.78 6.60
N PRO A 35 -15.28 -5.19 7.19
CA PRO A 35 -15.62 -4.81 8.58
C PRO A 35 -14.50 -5.11 9.58
N LYS A 36 -13.89 -6.29 9.50
CA LYS A 36 -12.73 -6.66 10.32
C LYS A 36 -11.55 -5.71 10.13
N GLY A 37 -11.29 -5.30 8.89
CA GLY A 37 -10.22 -4.36 8.57
C GLY A 37 -10.42 -2.99 9.20
N LYS A 38 -11.66 -2.54 9.31
CA LYS A 38 -12.00 -1.28 10.00
C LYS A 38 -11.70 -1.38 11.49
N LEU A 39 -12.03 -2.50 12.12
CA LEU A 39 -11.72 -2.74 13.54
C LEU A 39 -10.20 -2.80 13.76
N GLU A 40 -9.48 -3.44 12.86
CA GLU A 40 -8.02 -3.50 12.91
C GLU A 40 -7.40 -2.10 12.82
N ALA A 41 -7.93 -1.24 11.95
CA ALA A 41 -7.48 0.14 11.81
C ALA A 41 -7.69 0.95 13.09
N CYS A 42 -8.86 0.82 13.71
CA CYS A 42 -9.14 1.49 14.98
C CYS A 42 -8.21 1.00 16.10
N LYS A 43 -7.95 -0.30 16.15
CA LYS A 43 -7.02 -0.89 17.12
C LYS A 43 -5.59 -0.38 16.92
N ALA A 44 -5.16 -0.27 15.67
CA ALA A 44 -3.86 0.33 15.34
C ALA A 44 -3.79 1.78 15.86
N GLY A 45 -4.85 2.55 15.66
CA GLY A 45 -4.95 3.91 16.18
C GLY A 45 -4.80 3.98 17.70
N GLU A 46 -5.44 3.07 18.43
CA GLU A 46 -5.32 2.98 19.89
C GLU A 46 -3.90 2.65 20.32
N LEU A 47 -3.24 1.70 19.65
CA LEU A 47 -1.84 1.35 19.94
C LEU A 47 -0.90 2.53 19.70
N ILE A 48 -1.12 3.29 18.64
CA ILE A 48 -0.33 4.48 18.32
C ILE A 48 -0.56 5.56 19.37
N LYS A 49 -1.81 5.76 19.79
CA LYS A 49 -2.17 6.72 20.83
C LYS A 49 -1.42 6.43 22.14
N ASP A 50 -1.30 5.15 22.51
CA ASP A 50 -0.62 4.74 23.73
C ASP A 50 0.88 5.03 23.71
N GLN A 51 1.48 5.18 22.54
CA GLN A 51 2.90 5.56 22.40
C GLN A 51 3.15 7.03 22.74
N ASN A 52 2.11 7.85 22.77
CA ASN A 52 2.18 9.27 23.07
C ASN A 52 3.22 10.04 22.24
N ILE A 53 3.26 9.73 20.93
CA ILE A 53 4.15 10.37 19.96
C ILE A 53 3.36 11.41 19.19
N LYS A 54 3.87 12.65 19.13
CA LYS A 54 3.30 13.68 18.27
C LYS A 54 3.74 13.41 16.84
N ILE A 55 2.79 13.11 15.95
CA ILE A 55 3.07 12.85 14.54
C ILE A 55 2.92 14.15 13.75
N ASP A 56 3.94 14.47 12.94
CA ASP A 56 3.99 15.71 12.18
C ASP A 56 3.42 15.56 10.77
N TYR A 57 3.59 14.39 10.14
CA TYR A 57 3.13 14.14 8.77
C TYR A 57 2.49 12.77 8.65
N PHE A 58 1.42 12.70 7.86
CA PHE A 58 0.68 11.47 7.55
C PHE A 58 0.70 11.22 6.05
N PHE A 59 1.24 10.10 5.65
CA PHE A 59 1.32 9.67 4.25
C PHE A 59 0.46 8.43 4.03
N THR A 60 -0.11 8.32 2.84
CA THR A 60 -0.84 7.12 2.42
C THR A 60 -0.77 6.97 0.90
N SER A 61 -1.21 5.82 0.38
CA SER A 61 -1.33 5.60 -1.05
C SER A 61 -2.62 6.20 -1.62
N TYR A 62 -2.81 6.06 -2.93
CA TYR A 62 -4.08 6.41 -3.58
C TYR A 62 -5.19 5.40 -3.28
N GLN A 63 -4.85 4.21 -2.79
CA GLN A 63 -5.78 3.10 -2.62
C GLN A 63 -6.58 3.24 -1.33
N ARG A 64 -7.91 3.09 -1.46
CA ARG A 64 -8.86 3.36 -0.36
C ARG A 64 -8.61 2.53 0.88
N ARG A 65 -8.24 1.26 0.74
CA ARG A 65 -7.97 0.41 1.89
C ARG A 65 -6.87 0.98 2.79
N ALA A 66 -5.89 1.69 2.21
CA ALA A 66 -4.84 2.36 2.97
C ALA A 66 -5.27 3.74 3.47
N SER A 67 -5.88 4.56 2.62
CA SER A 67 -6.33 5.90 3.01
C SER A 67 -7.48 5.85 4.02
N ASN A 68 -8.37 4.87 3.93
CA ASN A 68 -9.44 4.68 4.91
C ASN A 68 -8.92 4.11 6.22
N THR A 69 -7.88 3.27 6.19
CA THR A 69 -7.16 2.86 7.41
C THR A 69 -6.61 4.09 8.13
N LEU A 70 -5.93 4.96 7.40
CA LEU A 70 -5.41 6.21 7.97
C LEU A 70 -6.52 7.09 8.54
N LYS A 71 -7.62 7.23 7.83
CA LYS A 71 -8.78 8.02 8.28
C LYS A 71 -9.31 7.51 9.62
N LEU A 72 -9.40 6.20 9.80
CA LEU A 72 -9.86 5.59 11.04
C LEU A 72 -8.84 5.79 12.17
N ILE A 73 -7.55 5.71 11.86
CA ILE A 73 -6.48 6.01 12.84
C ILE A 73 -6.58 7.46 13.31
N LEU A 74 -6.73 8.41 12.38
CA LEU A 74 -6.87 9.82 12.71
C LEU A 74 -8.09 10.07 13.59
N GLY A 75 -9.21 9.40 13.32
CA GLY A 75 -10.41 9.45 14.14
C GLY A 75 -10.14 8.97 15.58
N THR A 76 -9.43 7.88 15.72
CA THR A 76 -9.05 7.32 17.04
C THR A 76 -8.10 8.24 17.79
N LEU A 77 -7.16 8.86 17.10
CA LEU A 77 -6.22 9.83 17.66
C LEU A 77 -6.89 11.19 17.95
N ARG A 78 -8.13 11.37 17.50
CA ARG A 78 -8.89 12.63 17.61
C ARG A 78 -8.18 13.80 16.94
N ILE A 79 -7.50 13.53 15.84
CA ILE A 79 -6.83 14.53 15.02
C ILE A 79 -7.81 14.96 13.92
N LYS A 80 -8.16 16.25 13.92
CA LYS A 80 -9.04 16.86 12.92
C LYS A 80 -8.27 17.88 12.11
N ASP A 81 -8.77 18.15 10.92
CA ASP A 81 -8.27 19.23 10.06
C ASP A 81 -6.79 19.13 9.71
N ILE A 82 -6.26 17.89 9.67
CA ILE A 82 -4.91 17.65 9.23
C ILE A 82 -4.91 17.24 7.75
N GLN A 83 -3.98 17.80 7.01
CA GLN A 83 -3.77 17.43 5.62
C GLN A 83 -2.93 16.16 5.54
N THR A 84 -3.50 15.11 4.93
CA THR A 84 -2.77 13.88 4.63
C THR A 84 -2.16 13.97 3.24
N ILE A 85 -1.00 13.36 3.06
CA ILE A 85 -0.29 13.34 1.78
C ILE A 85 -0.53 11.98 1.12
N LYS A 86 -1.24 12.01 -0.02
CA LYS A 86 -1.47 10.82 -0.84
C LYS A 86 -0.42 10.74 -1.93
N ALA A 87 0.15 9.56 -2.11
CA ALA A 87 1.16 9.31 -3.13
C ALA A 87 0.91 7.97 -3.82
N TRP A 88 0.77 8.00 -5.16
CA TRP A 88 0.61 6.75 -5.93
C TRP A 88 1.86 5.87 -5.83
N GLN A 89 3.02 6.47 -5.59
CA GLN A 89 4.27 5.74 -5.38
C GLN A 89 4.21 4.78 -4.19
N LEU A 90 3.29 5.02 -3.25
CA LEU A 90 3.08 4.15 -2.08
C LEU A 90 2.03 3.05 -2.32
N ASN A 91 1.46 2.98 -3.52
CA ASN A 91 0.49 1.94 -3.88
C ASN A 91 1.09 0.53 -3.72
N GLU A 92 0.21 -0.45 -3.58
CA GLU A 92 0.61 -1.86 -3.59
C GLU A 92 1.27 -2.24 -4.92
N ARG A 93 2.06 -3.31 -4.88
CA ARG A 93 2.62 -3.95 -6.06
C ARG A 93 1.51 -4.38 -7.02
N HIS A 94 1.74 -4.18 -8.32
CA HIS A 94 0.84 -4.66 -9.36
C HIS A 94 1.13 -6.13 -9.68
N TYR A 95 0.08 -6.95 -9.69
CA TYR A 95 0.21 -8.38 -9.92
C TYR A 95 -0.04 -8.81 -11.39
N GLY A 96 -0.13 -7.86 -12.31
CA GLY A 96 -0.33 -8.17 -13.73
C GLY A 96 -1.61 -8.96 -14.00
N ALA A 97 -1.52 -9.97 -14.85
CA ALA A 97 -2.65 -10.81 -15.23
C ALA A 97 -3.22 -11.64 -14.07
N LEU A 98 -2.51 -11.76 -12.94
CA LEU A 98 -3.03 -12.42 -11.74
C LEU A 98 -4.09 -11.59 -11.03
N THR A 99 -4.17 -10.29 -11.31
CA THR A 99 -5.09 -9.37 -10.64
C THR A 99 -6.54 -9.86 -10.72
N GLY A 100 -7.20 -9.94 -9.56
CA GLY A 100 -8.58 -10.41 -9.45
C GLY A 100 -8.75 -11.92 -9.34
N LEU A 101 -7.71 -12.69 -9.58
CA LEU A 101 -7.78 -14.14 -9.52
C LEU A 101 -7.60 -14.65 -8.08
N ASN A 102 -8.27 -15.76 -7.76
CA ASN A 102 -8.14 -16.40 -6.45
C ASN A 102 -6.76 -17.04 -6.32
N LYS A 103 -6.10 -16.81 -5.20
CA LYS A 103 -4.73 -17.29 -4.97
C LYS A 103 -4.63 -18.81 -4.94
N ASP A 104 -5.59 -19.49 -4.31
CA ASP A 104 -5.58 -20.96 -4.22
C ASP A 104 -5.90 -21.62 -5.56
N GLU A 105 -6.82 -21.03 -6.33
CA GLU A 105 -7.10 -21.49 -7.69
C GLU A 105 -5.88 -21.37 -8.59
N MET A 106 -5.13 -20.28 -8.47
CA MET A 106 -3.91 -20.08 -9.24
C MET A 106 -2.80 -21.05 -8.83
N LYS A 107 -2.71 -21.40 -7.54
CA LYS A 107 -1.80 -22.44 -7.05
C LYS A 107 -2.12 -23.81 -7.67
N LYS A 108 -3.41 -24.13 -7.79
CA LYS A 108 -3.85 -25.37 -8.45
C LYS A 108 -3.53 -25.37 -9.95
N LYS A 109 -3.73 -24.23 -10.62
CA LYS A 109 -3.56 -24.09 -12.06
C LYS A 109 -2.10 -24.00 -12.48
N LEU A 110 -1.29 -23.20 -11.78
CA LEU A 110 0.11 -22.91 -12.14
C LEU A 110 1.13 -23.68 -11.28
N GLY A 111 0.69 -24.28 -10.18
CA GLY A 111 1.55 -24.89 -9.17
C GLY A 111 1.98 -23.90 -8.09
N GLU A 112 2.17 -24.42 -6.88
CA GLU A 112 2.56 -23.58 -5.73
C GLU A 112 3.90 -22.88 -5.92
N LYS A 113 4.86 -23.59 -6.54
CA LYS A 113 6.20 -23.05 -6.80
C LYS A 113 6.15 -21.84 -7.71
N LYS A 114 5.36 -21.90 -8.80
CA LYS A 114 5.24 -20.80 -9.76
C LYS A 114 4.54 -19.58 -9.14
N VAL A 115 3.47 -19.80 -8.38
CA VAL A 115 2.77 -18.73 -7.68
C VAL A 115 3.67 -18.10 -6.63
N HIS A 116 4.41 -18.92 -5.86
CA HIS A 116 5.39 -18.42 -4.90
C HIS A 116 6.47 -17.57 -5.56
N GLU A 117 6.97 -18.02 -6.71
CA GLU A 117 7.94 -17.27 -7.52
C GLU A 117 7.39 -15.89 -7.91
N PHE A 118 6.17 -15.82 -8.43
CA PHE A 118 5.54 -14.54 -8.77
C PHE A 118 5.36 -13.62 -7.56
N ARG A 119 5.10 -14.20 -6.38
CA ARG A 119 4.83 -13.39 -5.18
C ARG A 119 6.08 -12.94 -4.44
N ARG A 120 7.17 -13.71 -4.51
CA ARG A 120 8.31 -13.53 -3.61
C ARG A 120 9.65 -13.30 -4.31
N SER A 121 9.78 -13.68 -5.59
CA SER A 121 11.01 -13.43 -6.32
C SER A 121 11.22 -11.95 -6.58
N TRP A 122 12.47 -11.53 -6.55
CA TRP A 122 12.83 -10.12 -6.63
C TRP A 122 12.47 -9.49 -7.99
N ASP A 123 12.87 -10.14 -9.09
CA ASP A 123 12.82 -9.59 -10.44
C ASP A 123 11.89 -10.34 -11.42
N VAL A 124 11.06 -11.24 -10.92
CA VAL A 124 10.11 -11.98 -11.76
C VAL A 124 8.79 -11.25 -11.79
N ARG A 125 8.35 -10.88 -13.01
CA ARG A 125 7.06 -10.24 -13.24
C ARG A 125 6.00 -11.27 -13.60
N PRO A 126 4.78 -11.19 -13.04
CA PRO A 126 3.63 -11.86 -13.63
C PRO A 126 3.39 -11.36 -15.05
N GLU A 127 2.68 -12.14 -15.87
CA GLU A 127 2.28 -11.68 -17.20
C GLU A 127 1.55 -10.35 -17.13
N PRO A 128 1.72 -9.45 -18.13
CA PRO A 128 1.03 -8.16 -18.13
C PRO A 128 -0.49 -8.31 -18.14
N LEU A 129 -1.17 -7.43 -17.41
CA LEU A 129 -2.62 -7.32 -17.47
C LEU A 129 -3.04 -6.62 -18.77
N ASN A 130 -4.07 -7.15 -19.43
CA ASN A 130 -4.61 -6.53 -20.63
C ASN A 130 -5.16 -5.13 -20.33
N LYS A 131 -4.81 -4.15 -21.18
CA LYS A 131 -5.27 -2.77 -21.04
C LYS A 131 -6.79 -2.60 -21.16
N ASN A 132 -7.49 -3.58 -21.74
CA ASN A 132 -8.96 -3.58 -21.81
C ASN A 132 -9.61 -4.15 -20.54
N SER A 133 -8.84 -4.72 -19.62
CA SER A 133 -9.38 -5.22 -18.37
C SER A 133 -9.94 -4.07 -17.52
N PRO A 134 -11.12 -4.26 -16.90
CA PRO A 134 -11.64 -3.26 -15.96
C PRO A 134 -10.75 -3.11 -14.72
N TYR A 135 -9.86 -4.06 -14.47
CA TYR A 135 -8.91 -4.02 -13.36
C TYR A 135 -7.60 -3.32 -13.72
N HIS A 136 -7.40 -2.99 -15.00
CA HIS A 136 -6.20 -2.25 -15.37
C HIS A 136 -6.28 -0.82 -14.85
N PRO A 137 -5.21 -0.29 -14.23
CA PRO A 137 -5.24 1.05 -13.62
C PRO A 137 -5.63 2.18 -14.56
N ILE A 138 -5.35 2.06 -15.87
CA ILE A 138 -5.78 3.08 -16.85
C ILE A 138 -7.31 3.23 -16.93
N ASN A 139 -8.06 2.20 -16.52
CA ASN A 139 -9.51 2.19 -16.52
C ASN A 139 -10.11 2.46 -15.14
N ILE A 140 -9.28 2.76 -14.14
CA ILE A 140 -9.71 3.02 -12.76
C ILE A 140 -9.61 4.51 -12.48
N GLU A 141 -10.75 5.13 -12.12
CA GLU A 141 -10.87 6.57 -11.89
C GLU A 141 -9.88 7.11 -10.85
N THR A 142 -9.56 6.31 -9.85
CA THR A 142 -8.62 6.65 -8.78
C THR A 142 -7.27 7.16 -9.32
N TYR A 143 -6.83 6.63 -10.46
CA TYR A 143 -5.50 6.89 -11.02
C TYR A 143 -5.49 7.86 -12.20
N ARG A 144 -6.58 8.59 -12.44
CA ARG A 144 -6.69 9.51 -13.57
C ARG A 144 -5.58 10.56 -13.61
N ASP A 145 -5.11 10.98 -12.44
CA ASP A 145 -4.06 12.01 -12.32
C ASP A 145 -2.64 11.43 -12.32
N VAL A 146 -2.50 10.10 -12.36
CA VAL A 146 -1.19 9.46 -12.47
C VAL A 146 -0.73 9.51 -13.92
N PRO A 147 0.50 10.01 -14.19
CA PRO A 147 1.01 10.03 -15.56
C PRO A 147 1.01 8.61 -16.17
N ARG A 148 0.56 8.49 -17.41
CA ARG A 148 0.40 7.18 -18.08
C ARG A 148 1.69 6.38 -18.12
N GLU A 149 2.82 7.02 -18.29
CA GLU A 149 4.14 6.37 -18.30
C GLU A 149 4.50 5.72 -16.97
N HIS A 150 3.82 6.08 -15.90
CA HIS A 150 4.02 5.51 -14.56
C HIS A 150 2.97 4.48 -14.16
N ILE A 151 1.99 4.21 -15.04
CA ILE A 151 0.97 3.20 -14.77
C ILE A 151 1.48 1.84 -15.26
N PRO A 152 1.70 0.86 -14.36
CA PRO A 152 2.24 -0.42 -14.75
C PRO A 152 1.17 -1.35 -15.34
N ASP A 153 1.59 -2.24 -16.23
CA ASP A 153 0.79 -3.39 -16.66
C ASP A 153 1.06 -4.60 -15.74
N THR A 154 2.21 -4.62 -15.10
CA THR A 154 2.68 -5.63 -14.15
C THR A 154 3.89 -5.10 -13.40
N GLU A 155 4.17 -5.66 -12.23
CA GLU A 155 5.38 -5.32 -11.47
C GLU A 155 6.01 -6.55 -10.85
N SER A 156 7.35 -6.59 -10.84
CA SER A 156 8.13 -7.42 -9.92
C SER A 156 8.27 -6.69 -8.57
N LEU A 157 8.81 -7.35 -7.56
CA LEU A 157 9.16 -6.68 -6.30
C LEU A 157 10.20 -5.58 -6.53
N LYS A 158 11.14 -5.82 -7.45
CA LYS A 158 12.15 -4.83 -7.86
C LYS A 158 11.48 -3.58 -8.45
N ASP A 159 10.51 -3.75 -9.35
CA ASP A 159 9.77 -2.63 -9.95
C ASP A 159 9.05 -1.81 -8.88
N CYS A 160 8.41 -2.49 -7.94
CA CYS A 160 7.74 -1.84 -6.81
C CYS A 160 8.75 -1.04 -5.96
N TYR A 161 9.88 -1.64 -5.63
CA TYR A 161 10.96 -0.99 -4.88
C TYR A 161 11.48 0.25 -5.61
N GLU A 162 11.75 0.15 -6.91
CA GLU A 162 12.26 1.26 -7.73
C GLU A 162 11.25 2.41 -7.86
N ARG A 163 9.97 2.15 -7.64
CA ARG A 163 8.92 3.15 -7.60
C ARG A 163 8.80 3.81 -6.21
N VAL A 164 8.86 3.01 -5.16
CA VAL A 164 8.65 3.45 -3.77
C VAL A 164 9.89 4.17 -3.23
N PHE A 165 11.06 3.58 -3.39
CA PHE A 165 12.27 4.04 -2.72
C PHE A 165 12.69 5.46 -3.08
N PRO A 166 12.71 5.88 -4.35
CA PRO A 166 13.05 7.27 -4.68
C PRO A 166 12.08 8.28 -4.07
N TYR A 167 10.79 7.95 -4.03
CA TYR A 167 9.79 8.79 -3.38
C TYR A 167 10.05 8.88 -1.87
N PHE A 168 10.27 7.75 -1.22
CA PHE A 168 10.59 7.69 0.21
C PHE A 168 11.81 8.57 0.52
N LYS A 169 12.88 8.38 -0.23
CA LYS A 169 14.13 9.11 -0.04
C LYS A 169 13.94 10.62 -0.19
N LYS A 170 13.21 11.04 -1.22
CA LYS A 170 13.04 12.45 -1.54
C LYS A 170 12.02 13.16 -0.64
N LYS A 171 10.89 12.51 -0.33
CA LYS A 171 9.74 13.15 0.33
C LYS A 171 9.59 12.81 1.81
N ILE A 172 10.05 11.65 2.25
CA ILE A 172 9.82 11.16 3.60
C ILE A 172 11.10 11.20 4.43
N LEU A 173 12.18 10.61 3.91
CA LEU A 173 13.46 10.56 4.62
C LEU A 173 13.99 11.95 4.97
N THR A 174 13.84 12.91 4.07
CA THR A 174 14.23 14.31 4.31
C THR A 174 13.53 14.91 5.53
N LYS A 175 12.26 14.58 5.74
CA LYS A 175 11.49 15.02 6.91
C LYS A 175 11.94 14.31 8.19
N LEU A 176 12.25 13.02 8.10
CA LEU A 176 12.81 12.27 9.23
C LEU A 176 14.16 12.85 9.66
N MET A 177 15.01 13.20 8.69
CA MET A 177 16.31 13.83 8.97
C MET A 177 16.14 15.22 9.57
N ASP A 178 15.02 15.88 9.31
CA ASP A 178 14.64 17.18 9.91
C ASP A 178 13.88 16.97 11.25
N LYS A 179 14.05 15.84 11.88
CA LYS A 179 13.49 15.49 13.22
C LYS A 179 11.96 15.50 13.28
N LYS A 180 11.29 15.23 12.16
CA LYS A 180 9.82 15.09 12.10
C LYS A 180 9.41 13.65 12.33
N ASN A 181 8.29 13.46 13.00
CA ASN A 181 7.68 12.15 13.19
C ASN A 181 6.66 11.89 12.08
N ILE A 182 6.73 10.73 11.45
CA ILE A 182 5.93 10.41 10.27
C ILE A 182 5.20 9.09 10.47
N LEU A 183 3.93 9.07 10.05
CA LEU A 183 3.15 7.84 9.93
C LEU A 183 2.82 7.60 8.46
N ILE A 184 3.03 6.36 8.01
CA ILE A 184 2.69 5.91 6.65
C ILE A 184 1.69 4.76 6.77
N SER A 185 0.49 4.95 6.21
CA SER A 185 -0.48 3.87 6.02
C SER A 185 -0.42 3.41 4.57
N ALA A 186 0.02 2.19 4.34
CA ALA A 186 0.24 1.66 3.00
C ALA A 186 0.05 0.13 2.94
N HIS A 187 0.86 -0.54 2.14
CA HIS A 187 0.65 -1.93 1.75
C HIS A 187 1.87 -2.79 2.08
N GLY A 188 1.66 -4.12 2.14
CA GLY A 188 2.72 -5.04 2.50
C GLY A 188 3.99 -4.87 1.67
N ASN A 189 3.86 -4.79 0.34
CA ASN A 189 5.03 -4.70 -0.53
C ASN A 189 5.64 -3.30 -0.58
N SER A 190 4.84 -2.24 -0.57
CA SER A 190 5.38 -0.88 -0.53
C SER A 190 6.09 -0.60 0.81
N LEU A 191 5.54 -1.09 1.93
CA LEU A 191 6.19 -0.94 3.23
C LEU A 191 7.48 -1.75 3.33
N ARG A 192 7.51 -2.97 2.77
CA ARG A 192 8.75 -3.77 2.69
C ARG A 192 9.83 -3.06 1.88
N ALA A 193 9.44 -2.36 0.81
CA ALA A 193 10.39 -1.57 0.03
C ALA A 193 11.05 -0.48 0.88
N ILE A 194 10.29 0.18 1.74
CA ILE A 194 10.80 1.18 2.68
C ILE A 194 11.74 0.53 3.69
N CYS A 195 11.39 -0.65 4.22
CA CYS A 195 12.21 -1.35 5.21
C CYS A 195 13.54 -1.89 4.65
N LYS A 196 13.71 -1.92 3.33
CA LYS A 196 14.98 -2.30 2.69
C LYS A 196 16.06 -1.23 2.83
N TYR A 197 15.68 0.00 3.15
CA TYR A 197 16.60 1.08 3.44
C TYR A 197 17.23 0.84 4.83
#